data_8fb108c3343b0ecb73b7ba52c2c208d2
#
_entry.id   8fb108c3343b0ecb73b7ba52c2c208d2
#
_cell.length_a   1.000
_cell.length_b   1.000
_cell.length_c   1.000
_cell.angle_alpha   90.00
_cell.angle_beta   90.00
_cell.angle_gamma   90.00
#
_symmetry.space_group_name_H-M   'P 1'
#
loop_
_entity.id
_entity.type
_entity.pdbx_description
1 polymer ?
#
loop_
_entity_poly.entity_id
_entity_poly.type
_entity_poly.pdbx_seq_one_letter_code
_entity_poly.pdbx_strand_id
1 'polypeptide(L)'
;MHMKPATAKISSVALKHNIQTIKQKAPNSKIIAVVKANAYGHGVVFVSSAVESLVDCFGVARLEEALKLRSNGITKPILLLEGFFSSKDLPVLAVNNIQTVVHSQEQLDALEQAKTPNPIKVWLKIDTGMHRLGVHLDEVDNFYQKLKSLPCVDPNIGFVSHFSRADELECGYTEKQLSRFLQATEGKSGERSISASGGILFWQ
;
A
#
# COMPACT_ATOMS: atom_id res chain seq x y z
N MET A 1 8.56 -35.94 29.48
CA MET A 1 9.18 -35.53 28.20
C MET A 1 8.82 -34.08 27.98
N HIS A 2 9.74 -33.12 28.18
CA HIS A 2 9.46 -31.72 27.82
C HIS A 2 9.49 -31.61 26.28
N MET A 3 8.33 -31.44 25.64
CA MET A 3 8.28 -31.08 24.24
C MET A 3 8.88 -29.68 24.10
N LYS A 4 9.94 -29.54 23.32
CA LYS A 4 10.45 -28.22 22.95
C LYS A 4 9.40 -27.55 22.05
N PRO A 5 9.00 -26.30 22.34
CA PRO A 5 8.07 -25.58 21.47
C PRO A 5 8.70 -25.39 20.08
N ALA A 6 7.87 -25.32 19.05
CA ALA A 6 8.32 -24.98 17.71
C ALA A 6 8.99 -23.60 17.71
N THR A 7 10.09 -23.44 17.00
CA THR A 7 10.85 -22.18 16.93
C THR A 7 10.93 -21.74 15.48
N ALA A 8 10.50 -20.50 15.19
CA ALA A 8 10.71 -19.85 13.91
C ALA A 8 12.00 -19.00 13.97
N LYS A 9 12.94 -19.25 13.05
CA LYS A 9 14.15 -18.45 12.89
C LYS A 9 13.95 -17.45 11.75
N ILE A 10 13.96 -16.15 12.04
CA ILE A 10 13.84 -15.08 11.05
C ILE A 10 15.24 -14.56 10.71
N SER A 11 15.60 -14.60 9.44
CA SER A 11 16.92 -14.18 8.94
C SER A 11 16.86 -12.79 8.31
N SER A 12 17.53 -11.81 8.90
CA SER A 12 17.66 -10.46 8.32
C SER A 12 18.46 -10.48 7.00
N VAL A 13 19.40 -11.42 6.85
CA VAL A 13 20.18 -11.59 5.61
C VAL A 13 19.25 -12.03 4.48
N ALA A 14 18.38 -13.03 4.72
CA ALA A 14 17.41 -13.49 3.73
C ALA A 14 16.40 -12.39 3.36
N LEU A 15 15.91 -11.62 4.34
CA LEU A 15 15.02 -10.48 4.07
C LEU A 15 15.67 -9.44 3.16
N LYS A 16 16.92 -9.06 3.46
CA LYS A 16 17.68 -8.10 2.63
C LYS A 16 17.93 -8.64 1.22
N HIS A 17 18.31 -9.91 1.12
CA HIS A 17 18.49 -10.58 -0.18
C HIS A 17 17.21 -10.55 -1.02
N ASN A 18 16.04 -10.84 -0.42
CA ASN A 18 14.76 -10.79 -1.12
C ASN A 18 14.45 -9.39 -1.66
N ILE A 19 14.67 -8.34 -0.88
CA ILE A 19 14.49 -6.95 -1.34
C ILE A 19 15.46 -6.61 -2.49
N GLN A 20 16.72 -7.05 -2.39
CA GLN A 20 17.70 -6.84 -3.46
C GLN A 20 17.29 -7.56 -4.76
N THR A 21 16.77 -8.77 -4.66
CA THR A 21 16.22 -9.53 -5.80
C THR A 21 15.06 -8.77 -6.46
N ILE A 22 14.13 -8.22 -5.65
CA ILE A 22 13.03 -7.37 -6.15
C ILE A 22 13.57 -6.14 -6.88
N LYS A 23 14.58 -5.46 -6.32
CA LYS A 23 15.23 -4.30 -6.95
C LYS A 23 15.86 -4.64 -8.30
N GLN A 24 16.48 -5.80 -8.41
CA GLN A 24 17.07 -6.28 -9.68
C GLN A 24 15.98 -6.55 -10.73
N LYS A 25 14.83 -7.06 -10.32
CA LYS A 25 13.69 -7.34 -11.21
C LYS A 25 12.93 -6.09 -11.63
N ALA A 26 12.87 -5.07 -10.78
CA ALA A 26 12.19 -3.82 -11.02
C ALA A 26 13.09 -2.61 -10.69
N PRO A 27 14.19 -2.38 -11.43
CA PRO A 27 15.24 -1.42 -11.06
C PRO A 27 14.75 0.03 -11.07
N ASN A 28 13.74 0.35 -11.86
CA ASN A 28 13.18 1.69 -11.98
C ASN A 28 11.97 1.95 -11.07
N SER A 29 11.60 0.96 -10.24
CA SER A 29 10.43 1.05 -9.37
C SER A 29 10.82 1.30 -7.92
N LYS A 30 9.99 2.06 -7.21
CA LYS A 30 10.02 2.14 -5.75
C LYS A 30 9.43 0.88 -5.14
N ILE A 31 9.84 0.57 -3.92
CA ILE A 31 9.40 -0.63 -3.20
C ILE A 31 8.53 -0.25 -2.01
N ILE A 32 7.30 -0.76 -1.99
CA ILE A 32 6.45 -0.78 -0.80
C ILE A 32 6.59 -2.17 -0.15
N ALA A 33 7.29 -2.25 0.97
CA ALA A 33 7.39 -3.51 1.72
C ALA A 33 6.14 -3.74 2.56
N VAL A 34 5.35 -4.75 2.22
CA VAL A 34 4.11 -5.08 2.94
C VAL A 34 4.45 -5.91 4.17
N VAL A 35 4.19 -5.32 5.35
CA VAL A 35 4.53 -5.88 6.67
C VAL A 35 3.33 -6.00 7.62
N LYS A 36 2.12 -6.03 7.06
CA LYS A 36 0.87 -6.22 7.80
C LYS A 36 0.83 -7.57 8.54
N ALA A 37 -0.11 -7.72 9.47
CA ALA A 37 -0.29 -8.91 10.30
C ALA A 37 1.03 -9.34 10.99
N ASN A 38 1.68 -8.36 11.67
CA ASN A 38 2.96 -8.55 12.33
C ASN A 38 4.06 -9.07 11.39
N ALA A 39 4.16 -8.51 10.17
CA ALA A 39 5.00 -8.98 9.06
C ALA A 39 4.73 -10.46 8.74
N TYR A 40 3.45 -10.80 8.57
CA TYR A 40 3.00 -12.18 8.35
C TYR A 40 3.50 -13.16 9.43
N GLY A 41 3.52 -12.70 10.69
CA GLY A 41 4.00 -13.48 11.82
C GLY A 41 5.52 -13.44 12.08
N HIS A 42 6.29 -12.75 11.24
CA HIS A 42 7.77 -12.68 11.36
C HIS A 42 8.26 -11.61 12.35
N GLY A 43 7.36 -10.79 12.91
CA GLY A 43 7.72 -9.71 13.83
C GLY A 43 7.93 -8.38 13.10
N VAL A 44 6.89 -7.52 13.11
CA VAL A 44 6.86 -6.30 12.29
C VAL A 44 8.01 -5.35 12.57
N VAL A 45 8.40 -5.16 13.84
CA VAL A 45 9.48 -4.25 14.23
C VAL A 45 10.82 -4.77 13.71
N PHE A 46 11.13 -6.05 13.97
CA PHE A 46 12.38 -6.67 13.51
C PHE A 46 12.51 -6.63 11.99
N VAL A 47 11.46 -7.06 11.26
CA VAL A 47 11.47 -7.07 9.80
C VAL A 47 11.64 -5.66 9.23
N SER A 48 10.84 -4.70 9.70
CA SER A 48 10.89 -3.33 9.19
C SER A 48 12.24 -2.65 9.44
N SER A 49 12.79 -2.77 10.66
CA SER A 49 14.12 -2.24 10.98
C SER A 49 15.22 -2.89 10.12
N ALA A 50 15.11 -4.20 9.86
CA ALA A 50 16.12 -4.90 9.05
C ALA A 50 16.18 -4.43 7.59
N VAL A 51 15.06 -3.97 7.01
CA VAL A 51 14.96 -3.61 5.59
C VAL A 51 14.70 -2.12 5.32
N GLU A 52 14.55 -1.28 6.35
CA GLU A 52 14.17 0.13 6.20
C GLU A 52 15.05 0.91 5.20
N SER A 53 16.36 0.70 5.24
CA SER A 53 17.29 1.35 4.31
C SER A 53 17.17 0.89 2.85
N LEU A 54 16.46 -0.19 2.60
CA LEU A 54 16.35 -0.84 1.28
C LEU A 54 15.00 -0.60 0.61
N VAL A 55 14.02 -0.02 1.31
CA VAL A 55 12.66 0.19 0.82
C VAL A 55 12.29 1.67 0.81
N ASP A 56 11.26 2.02 0.07
CA ASP A 56 10.80 3.40 -0.04
C ASP A 56 9.59 3.68 0.85
N CYS A 57 8.78 2.66 1.14
CA CYS A 57 7.58 2.75 1.95
C CYS A 57 7.29 1.41 2.62
N PHE A 58 6.58 1.43 3.75
CA PHE A 58 5.98 0.24 4.35
C PHE A 58 4.48 0.22 4.14
N GLY A 59 3.92 -0.97 3.83
CA GLY A 59 2.49 -1.18 3.71
C GLY A 59 1.96 -2.01 4.89
N VAL A 60 0.93 -1.49 5.57
CA VAL A 60 0.25 -2.16 6.69
C VAL A 60 -1.26 -2.18 6.48
N ALA A 61 -2.01 -2.97 7.24
CA ALA A 61 -3.46 -3.04 7.15
C ALA A 61 -4.15 -2.05 8.10
N ARG A 62 -3.62 -1.88 9.32
CA ARG A 62 -4.27 -1.17 10.40
C ARG A 62 -3.44 0.01 10.90
N LEU A 63 -4.15 1.03 11.44
CA LEU A 63 -3.52 2.20 12.04
C LEU A 63 -2.59 1.82 13.21
N GLU A 64 -3.00 0.85 14.04
CA GLU A 64 -2.21 0.39 15.18
C GLU A 64 -0.86 -0.21 14.75
N GLU A 65 -0.81 -0.89 13.60
CA GLU A 65 0.43 -1.41 13.03
C GLU A 65 1.35 -0.26 12.60
N ALA A 66 0.79 0.78 11.96
CA ALA A 66 1.54 1.96 11.54
C ALA A 66 2.10 2.72 12.76
N LEU A 67 1.29 2.94 13.79
CA LEU A 67 1.72 3.59 15.03
C LEU A 67 2.79 2.78 15.77
N LYS A 68 2.68 1.44 15.75
CA LYS A 68 3.72 0.56 16.30
C LYS A 68 5.05 0.72 15.54
N LEU A 69 5.04 0.87 14.24
CA LEU A 69 6.24 1.16 13.47
C LEU A 69 6.83 2.52 13.85
N ARG A 70 6.00 3.58 13.92
CA ARG A 70 6.43 4.91 14.31
C ARG A 70 7.05 4.94 15.71
N SER A 71 6.40 4.31 16.70
CA SER A 71 6.91 4.24 18.09
C SER A 71 8.22 3.45 18.22
N ASN A 72 8.57 2.64 17.22
CA ASN A 72 9.84 1.91 17.17
C ASN A 72 10.87 2.56 16.21
N GLY A 73 10.69 3.83 15.85
CA GLY A 73 11.69 4.63 15.15
C GLY A 73 11.70 4.50 13.63
N ILE A 74 10.74 3.81 13.03
CA ILE A 74 10.61 3.76 11.56
C ILE A 74 10.24 5.14 11.04
N THR A 75 11.07 5.69 10.16
CA THR A 75 10.93 7.03 9.57
C THR A 75 10.38 7.03 8.16
N LYS A 76 10.55 5.94 7.42
CA LYS A 76 10.03 5.78 6.05
C LYS A 76 8.51 5.99 5.98
N PRO A 77 7.96 6.45 4.85
CA PRO A 77 6.53 6.50 4.63
C PRO A 77 5.84 5.18 4.99
N ILE A 78 4.63 5.27 5.54
CA ILE A 78 3.79 4.11 5.86
C ILE A 78 2.45 4.31 5.18
N LEU A 79 1.96 3.28 4.48
CA LEU A 79 0.70 3.26 3.75
C LEU A 79 -0.29 2.30 4.40
N LEU A 80 -1.47 2.80 4.77
CA LEU A 80 -2.61 1.96 5.13
C LEU A 80 -3.25 1.39 3.87
N LEU A 81 -3.05 0.09 3.61
CA LEU A 81 -3.49 -0.58 2.37
C LEU A 81 -5.01 -0.79 2.28
N GLU A 82 -5.70 -0.79 3.41
CA GLU A 82 -7.15 -0.92 3.52
C GLU A 82 -7.82 0.43 3.82
N GLY A 83 -7.03 1.52 3.90
CA GLY A 83 -7.51 2.83 4.28
C GLY A 83 -7.73 2.96 5.79
N PHE A 84 -8.41 4.03 6.19
CA PHE A 84 -8.82 4.27 7.57
C PHE A 84 -10.26 3.77 7.80
N PHE A 85 -10.59 3.44 9.04
CA PHE A 85 -11.89 2.88 9.42
C PHE A 85 -12.79 3.89 10.17
N SER A 86 -12.21 4.99 10.63
CA SER A 86 -12.93 6.05 11.31
C SER A 86 -12.41 7.42 10.88
N SER A 87 -13.29 8.41 10.75
CA SER A 87 -12.88 9.81 10.54
C SER A 87 -11.97 10.33 11.66
N LYS A 88 -12.07 9.76 12.87
CA LYS A 88 -11.20 10.08 14.01
C LYS A 88 -9.73 9.70 13.79
N ASP A 89 -9.46 8.81 12.85
CA ASP A 89 -8.09 8.40 12.51
C ASP A 89 -7.36 9.49 11.71
N LEU A 90 -8.09 10.33 10.95
CA LEU A 90 -7.51 11.28 10.00
C LEU A 90 -6.52 12.28 10.64
N PRO A 91 -6.81 12.91 11.80
CA PRO A 91 -5.81 13.75 12.48
C PRO A 91 -4.56 12.97 12.89
N VAL A 92 -4.72 11.70 13.28
CA VAL A 92 -3.60 10.82 13.69
C VAL A 92 -2.72 10.49 12.48
N LEU A 93 -3.32 10.19 11.31
CA LEU A 93 -2.60 9.97 10.06
C LEU A 93 -1.76 11.20 9.70
N ALA A 94 -2.38 12.39 9.74
CA ALA A 94 -1.73 13.65 9.38
C ALA A 94 -0.52 13.99 10.28
N VAL A 95 -0.66 13.79 11.61
CA VAL A 95 0.42 14.06 12.58
C VAL A 95 1.58 13.08 12.45
N ASN A 96 1.28 11.81 12.15
CA ASN A 96 2.29 10.75 12.08
C ASN A 96 2.84 10.51 10.67
N ASN A 97 2.48 11.37 9.69
CA ASN A 97 2.87 11.20 8.28
C ASN A 97 2.58 9.78 7.77
N ILE A 98 1.35 9.32 8.01
CA ILE A 98 0.86 8.02 7.54
C ILE A 98 -0.04 8.28 6.32
N GLN A 99 0.27 7.62 5.23
CA GLN A 99 -0.50 7.66 3.99
C GLN A 99 -1.68 6.70 4.07
N THR A 100 -2.73 6.95 3.31
CA THR A 100 -3.91 6.10 3.32
C THR A 100 -4.42 5.80 1.92
N VAL A 101 -4.96 4.61 1.75
CA VAL A 101 -5.78 4.25 0.59
C VAL A 101 -7.20 4.82 0.79
N VAL A 102 -7.83 5.25 -0.29
CA VAL A 102 -9.27 5.56 -0.39
C VAL A 102 -9.87 4.64 -1.44
N HIS A 103 -10.98 3.98 -1.10
CA HIS A 103 -11.60 2.96 -1.94
C HIS A 103 -13.14 2.94 -1.85
N SER A 104 -13.74 3.82 -1.05
CA SER A 104 -15.20 3.89 -0.87
C SER A 104 -15.68 5.32 -0.70
N GLN A 105 -16.99 5.52 -0.94
CA GLN A 105 -17.64 6.81 -0.79
C GLN A 105 -17.58 7.30 0.66
N GLU A 106 -17.74 6.40 1.65
CA GLU A 106 -17.69 6.75 3.08
C GLU A 106 -16.33 7.35 3.46
N GLN A 107 -15.24 6.82 2.88
CA GLN A 107 -13.90 7.37 3.11
C GLN A 107 -13.73 8.74 2.46
N LEU A 108 -14.27 8.93 1.26
CA LEU A 108 -14.26 10.23 0.58
C LEU A 108 -15.06 11.26 1.37
N ASP A 109 -16.29 10.94 1.79
CA ASP A 109 -17.17 11.82 2.59
C ASP A 109 -16.51 12.19 3.92
N ALA A 110 -15.81 11.26 4.55
CA ALA A 110 -15.05 11.54 5.77
C ALA A 110 -13.89 12.52 5.54
N LEU A 111 -13.19 12.43 4.41
CA LEU A 111 -12.16 13.39 4.03
C LEU A 111 -12.75 14.78 3.69
N GLU A 112 -13.89 14.84 3.02
CA GLU A 112 -14.59 16.11 2.72
C GLU A 112 -14.92 16.92 3.99
N GLN A 113 -15.21 16.22 5.09
CA GLN A 113 -15.53 16.84 6.38
C GLN A 113 -14.30 17.01 7.30
N ALA A 114 -13.15 16.48 6.91
CA ALA A 114 -11.98 16.45 7.78
C ALA A 114 -11.28 17.80 7.89
N LYS A 115 -10.86 18.12 9.12
CA LYS A 115 -9.91 19.19 9.40
C LYS A 115 -8.65 18.57 9.98
N THR A 116 -7.59 18.54 9.20
CA THR A 116 -6.32 17.93 9.61
C THR A 116 -5.22 18.99 9.71
N PRO A 117 -4.24 18.84 10.61
CA PRO A 117 -3.16 19.80 10.76
C PRO A 117 -2.22 19.87 9.55
N ASN A 118 -2.12 18.77 8.81
CA ASN A 118 -1.31 18.67 7.60
C ASN A 118 -2.09 17.88 6.53
N PRO A 119 -1.85 18.11 5.23
CA PRO A 119 -2.41 17.29 4.17
C PRO A 119 -1.96 15.83 4.28
N ILE A 120 -2.86 14.91 4.00
CA ILE A 120 -2.61 13.47 4.01
C ILE A 120 -2.33 13.00 2.58
N LYS A 121 -1.24 12.27 2.37
CA LYS A 121 -1.00 11.57 1.10
C LYS A 121 -2.01 10.45 0.93
N VAL A 122 -2.79 10.52 -0.16
CA VAL A 122 -3.84 9.56 -0.48
C VAL A 122 -3.47 8.74 -1.72
N TRP A 123 -3.87 7.47 -1.71
CA TRP A 123 -3.80 6.55 -2.83
C TRP A 123 -5.22 6.11 -3.20
N LEU A 124 -5.69 6.49 -4.38
CA LEU A 124 -6.97 6.03 -4.90
C LEU A 124 -6.86 4.56 -5.33
N LYS A 125 -7.64 3.69 -4.68
CA LYS A 125 -7.66 2.28 -5.03
C LYS A 125 -8.73 1.99 -6.06
N ILE A 126 -8.30 1.37 -7.16
CA ILE A 126 -9.12 1.06 -8.32
C ILE A 126 -9.36 -0.45 -8.38
N ASP A 127 -10.62 -0.87 -8.47
CA ASP A 127 -10.94 -2.27 -8.75
C ASP A 127 -10.84 -2.55 -10.25
N THR A 128 -9.77 -3.19 -10.64
CA THR A 128 -9.51 -3.58 -12.03
C THR A 128 -9.98 -4.99 -12.36
N GLY A 129 -10.58 -5.68 -11.37
CA GLY A 129 -11.13 -7.01 -11.57
C GLY A 129 -10.85 -8.04 -10.45
N MET A 130 -10.27 -7.62 -9.33
CA MET A 130 -10.13 -8.49 -8.15
C MET A 130 -11.41 -8.57 -7.33
N HIS A 131 -12.27 -7.54 -7.41
CA HIS A 131 -13.59 -7.46 -6.74
C HIS A 131 -13.53 -7.68 -5.23
N ARG A 132 -12.53 -7.06 -4.58
CA ARG A 132 -12.38 -7.08 -3.13
C ARG A 132 -12.53 -5.70 -2.50
N LEU A 133 -11.74 -4.73 -2.95
CA LEU A 133 -11.75 -3.33 -2.55
C LEU A 133 -11.34 -2.47 -3.75
N GLY A 134 -11.90 -1.28 -3.86
CA GLY A 134 -11.57 -0.32 -4.90
C GLY A 134 -12.82 0.35 -5.46
N VAL A 135 -12.66 1.55 -5.98
CA VAL A 135 -13.72 2.22 -6.74
C VAL A 135 -13.88 1.57 -8.11
N HIS A 136 -15.07 1.60 -8.67
CA HIS A 136 -15.36 1.15 -10.02
C HIS A 136 -14.61 2.02 -11.04
N LEU A 137 -14.33 1.46 -12.21
CA LEU A 137 -13.55 2.16 -13.27
C LEU A 137 -14.20 3.47 -13.73
N ASP A 138 -15.52 3.52 -13.81
CA ASP A 138 -16.32 4.69 -14.19
C ASP A 138 -16.37 5.78 -13.13
N GLU A 139 -16.05 5.45 -11.87
CA GLU A 139 -16.01 6.41 -10.76
C GLU A 139 -14.62 7.04 -10.55
N VAL A 140 -13.56 6.50 -11.17
CA VAL A 140 -12.17 6.92 -10.92
C VAL A 140 -11.98 8.42 -11.13
N ASP A 141 -12.52 8.98 -12.21
CA ASP A 141 -12.38 10.41 -12.52
C ASP A 141 -13.05 11.29 -11.47
N ASN A 142 -14.25 10.94 -11.05
CA ASN A 142 -14.97 11.67 -10.02
C ASN A 142 -14.23 11.65 -8.68
N PHE A 143 -13.78 10.48 -8.23
CA PHE A 143 -13.00 10.36 -7.00
C PHE A 143 -11.68 11.13 -7.07
N TYR A 144 -10.96 11.01 -8.19
CA TYR A 144 -9.70 11.72 -8.38
C TYR A 144 -9.86 13.23 -8.30
N GLN A 145 -10.86 13.81 -8.99
CA GLN A 145 -11.09 15.26 -8.97
C GLN A 145 -11.51 15.74 -7.58
N LYS A 146 -12.41 15.02 -6.92
CA LYS A 146 -12.82 15.34 -5.55
C LYS A 146 -11.63 15.31 -4.60
N LEU A 147 -10.89 14.21 -4.53
CA LEU A 147 -9.71 14.08 -3.66
C LEU A 147 -8.70 15.19 -3.90
N LYS A 148 -8.44 15.55 -5.15
CA LYS A 148 -7.49 16.60 -5.51
C LYS A 148 -7.91 17.99 -5.06
N SER A 149 -9.21 18.22 -4.89
CA SER A 149 -9.77 19.52 -4.46
C SER A 149 -9.78 19.68 -2.94
N LEU A 150 -9.58 18.63 -2.15
CA LEU A 150 -9.69 18.68 -0.69
C LEU A 150 -8.44 19.26 -0.03
N PRO A 151 -8.59 20.30 0.82
CA PRO A 151 -7.43 20.92 1.51
C PRO A 151 -6.68 19.98 2.45
N CYS A 152 -7.36 18.95 2.98
CA CYS A 152 -6.77 17.94 3.87
C CYS A 152 -6.03 16.82 3.12
N VAL A 153 -6.01 16.84 1.78
CA VAL A 153 -5.38 15.84 0.92
C VAL A 153 -4.19 16.45 0.18
N ASP A 154 -3.07 15.73 0.13
CA ASP A 154 -1.94 16.08 -0.74
C ASP A 154 -2.39 15.96 -2.20
N PRO A 155 -2.27 17.03 -3.03
CA PRO A 155 -2.75 17.02 -4.41
C PRO A 155 -2.04 16.00 -5.32
N ASN A 156 -0.92 15.46 -4.90
CA ASN A 156 -0.22 14.38 -5.62
C ASN A 156 -0.83 13.01 -5.26
N ILE A 157 -1.99 12.70 -5.81
CA ILE A 157 -2.73 11.45 -5.55
C ILE A 157 -1.99 10.27 -6.17
N GLY A 158 -1.73 9.22 -5.37
CA GLY A 158 -1.25 7.94 -5.88
C GLY A 158 -2.41 7.07 -6.39
N PHE A 159 -2.10 6.08 -7.22
CA PHE A 159 -3.07 5.09 -7.70
C PHE A 159 -2.60 3.70 -7.33
N VAL A 160 -3.52 2.88 -6.82
CA VAL A 160 -3.20 1.50 -6.42
C VAL A 160 -4.29 0.54 -6.89
N SER A 161 -3.88 -0.63 -7.36
CA SER A 161 -4.75 -1.77 -7.61
C SER A 161 -4.10 -3.04 -7.06
N HIS A 162 -4.58 -4.20 -7.46
CA HIS A 162 -3.98 -5.47 -7.09
C HIS A 162 -4.32 -6.56 -8.11
N PHE A 163 -3.32 -7.28 -8.58
CA PHE A 163 -3.54 -8.44 -9.43
C PHE A 163 -4.17 -9.58 -8.65
N SER A 164 -5.18 -10.21 -9.22
CA SER A 164 -5.89 -11.34 -8.59
C SER A 164 -5.26 -12.69 -8.95
N ARG A 165 -4.57 -12.77 -10.09
CA ARG A 165 -4.10 -14.03 -10.71
C ARG A 165 -2.70 -13.91 -11.31
N ALA A 166 -1.80 -13.13 -10.69
CA ALA A 166 -0.45 -12.91 -11.23
C ALA A 166 0.46 -14.13 -11.18
N ASP A 167 0.07 -15.19 -10.48
CA ASP A 167 0.72 -16.50 -10.43
C ASP A 167 0.23 -17.46 -11.53
N GLU A 168 -0.82 -17.10 -12.27
CA GLU A 168 -1.38 -17.90 -13.36
C GLU A 168 -0.93 -17.32 -14.72
N LEU A 169 0.22 -17.74 -15.21
CA LEU A 169 0.91 -17.12 -16.35
C LEU A 169 0.15 -17.23 -17.69
N GLU A 170 -0.68 -18.26 -17.85
CA GLU A 170 -1.40 -18.51 -19.12
C GLU A 170 -2.83 -17.92 -19.13
N CYS A 171 -3.21 -17.21 -18.06
CA CYS A 171 -4.60 -16.82 -17.86
C CYS A 171 -5.03 -15.55 -18.65
N GLY A 172 -4.12 -14.67 -19.09
CA GLY A 172 -4.43 -13.40 -19.76
C GLY A 172 -5.18 -12.37 -18.88
N TYR A 173 -5.52 -12.72 -17.64
CA TYR A 173 -6.32 -11.85 -16.77
C TYR A 173 -5.48 -10.73 -16.13
N THR A 174 -4.20 -10.99 -15.92
CA THR A 174 -3.23 -10.02 -15.39
C THR A 174 -3.03 -8.87 -16.37
N GLU A 175 -2.90 -9.15 -17.68
CA GLU A 175 -2.82 -8.14 -18.75
C GLU A 175 -4.11 -7.33 -18.84
N LYS A 176 -5.26 -7.98 -18.71
CA LYS A 176 -6.56 -7.29 -18.69
C LYS A 176 -6.67 -6.32 -17.50
N GLN A 177 -6.24 -6.74 -16.30
CA GLN A 177 -6.22 -5.86 -15.13
C GLN A 177 -5.24 -4.70 -15.32
N LEU A 178 -4.05 -4.95 -15.87
CA LEU A 178 -3.05 -3.92 -16.17
C LEU A 178 -3.60 -2.90 -17.18
N SER A 179 -4.18 -3.37 -18.29
CA SER A 179 -4.77 -2.48 -19.31
C SER A 179 -5.83 -1.56 -18.72
N ARG A 180 -6.75 -2.10 -17.91
CA ARG A 180 -7.78 -1.33 -17.21
C ARG A 180 -7.19 -0.30 -16.26
N PHE A 181 -6.13 -0.67 -15.52
CA PHE A 181 -5.46 0.23 -14.59
C PHE A 181 -4.78 1.39 -15.31
N LEU A 182 -4.06 1.10 -16.39
CA LEU A 182 -3.38 2.11 -17.20
C LEU A 182 -4.40 3.07 -17.85
N GLN A 183 -5.48 2.55 -18.42
CA GLN A 183 -6.56 3.35 -19.00
C GLN A 183 -7.23 4.25 -17.96
N ALA A 184 -7.58 3.72 -16.79
CA ALA A 184 -8.23 4.48 -15.72
C ALA A 184 -7.32 5.59 -15.14
N THR A 185 -6.00 5.45 -15.26
CA THR A 185 -5.02 6.42 -14.75
C THR A 185 -4.36 7.27 -15.84
N GLU A 186 -4.80 7.13 -17.09
CA GLU A 186 -4.27 7.90 -18.23
C GLU A 186 -4.48 9.41 -18.01
N GLY A 187 -3.48 10.21 -18.36
CA GLY A 187 -3.51 11.67 -18.20
C GLY A 187 -3.47 12.17 -16.74
N LYS A 188 -3.47 11.28 -15.74
CA LYS A 188 -3.42 11.67 -14.33
C LYS A 188 -1.99 11.59 -13.80
N SER A 189 -1.55 12.64 -13.11
CA SER A 189 -0.25 12.65 -12.41
C SER A 189 -0.35 11.84 -11.11
N GLY A 190 0.73 11.15 -10.74
CA GLY A 190 0.83 10.41 -9.49
C GLY A 190 1.54 9.07 -9.65
N GLU A 191 1.97 8.52 -8.53
CA GLU A 191 2.62 7.22 -8.47
C GLU A 191 1.58 6.10 -8.73
N ARG A 192 2.04 5.00 -9.34
CA ARG A 192 1.19 3.84 -9.65
C ARG A 192 1.74 2.59 -9.01
N SER A 193 0.88 1.80 -8.37
CA SER A 193 1.22 0.53 -7.75
C SER A 193 0.14 -0.51 -8.02
N ILE A 194 0.49 -1.63 -8.65
CA ILE A 194 -0.45 -2.72 -8.93
C ILE A 194 0.15 -4.09 -8.60
N SER A 195 1.48 -4.24 -8.71
CA SER A 195 2.14 -5.52 -8.60
C SER A 195 2.33 -5.94 -7.14
N ALA A 196 1.94 -7.18 -6.85
CA ALA A 196 2.43 -7.98 -5.74
C ALA A 196 3.64 -8.82 -6.20
N SER A 197 4.19 -9.68 -5.32
CA SER A 197 5.39 -10.49 -5.63
C SER A 197 5.25 -11.29 -6.92
N GLY A 198 4.11 -11.93 -7.18
CA GLY A 198 3.85 -12.67 -8.42
C GLY A 198 3.97 -11.77 -9.66
N GLY A 199 3.39 -10.57 -9.61
CA GLY A 199 3.52 -9.59 -10.69
C GLY A 199 4.95 -9.16 -10.96
N ILE A 200 5.75 -8.93 -9.91
CA ILE A 200 7.16 -8.53 -10.06
C ILE A 200 8.03 -9.68 -10.61
N LEU A 201 7.75 -10.91 -10.19
CA LEU A 201 8.58 -12.07 -10.55
C LEU A 201 8.31 -12.58 -11.97
N PHE A 202 7.07 -12.49 -12.43
CA PHE A 202 6.62 -13.17 -13.64
C PHE A 202 6.15 -12.23 -14.77
N TRP A 203 5.82 -10.97 -14.47
CA TRP A 203 5.26 -10.01 -15.42
C TRP A 203 6.16 -8.78 -15.53
N GLN A 204 7.23 -8.89 -16.33
CA GLN A 204 8.25 -7.83 -16.59
C GLN A 204 7.99 -7.11 -17.90
#